data_ae8306e1c7a44d094ea9b5740de7b4e8
#
_entry.id   ae8306e1c7a44d094ea9b5740de7b4e8
#
_cell.length_a   1.000
_cell.length_b   1.000
_cell.length_c   1.000
_cell.angle_alpha   90.00
_cell.angle_beta   90.00
_cell.angle_gamma   90.00
#
_symmetry.space_group_name_H-M   'P 1'
#
loop_
_entity.id
_entity.type
_entity.pdbx_description
1 polymer ?
#
loop_
_entity_poly.entity_id
_entity_poly.type
_entity_poly.pdbx_seq_one_letter_code
_entity_poly.pdbx_strand_id
1 'polypeptide(L)'
;MKVSLIIPVYNKKPFLRRCLDSVVNQTDKSAEVIIIDDHSTDGSADICDEYGKYGFLVFHANKRGGVSRARNAGLEVARGEYVAFVDSDDSLEPNAVATMVAWSDSAHNIIQFNHSRYVGGPDVLPGRRIGAIGRHSLDGVPKYWVLIWNKMYKKSFLDEHKIRFKPGMQFGEDEMFNVECLIKNDGLYQIPEFLYNHYFDDKKSLCRGELDLERIIGLDEALKKRKAQAEKENDIRSAQWIEKVMNRHHNSPTFAKFGFNRGAKGKYDIVYFVKDCIVNEELRYSLRSVEENFRYRDVWFYGGCPSALKPDHHVAVAQNEPSKWEKVRSMMLKACENNNITEDFWLFNDDFFVLKPVPENIPPYHNGSIYRQIVRVENRHGMTSNDYTRRLRHLAETLEKAGKECLNYGVHKPMLINRKKMAEVLRMFPDEPMNRALYGNYWEIGGARRRDMKIRISSYDMSKVDREWEFVSTADESFESGDVGRYLKRKFNKRSRFEL
;
A
#
# COMPACT_ATOMS: atom_id res chain seq x y z
N MET A 1 -3.50 -44.00 -0.76
CA MET A 1 -2.60 -43.01 -0.10
C MET A 1 -3.46 -41.86 0.40
N LYS A 2 -3.33 -41.47 1.68
CA LYS A 2 -4.22 -40.46 2.27
C LYS A 2 -3.74 -39.03 2.05
N VAL A 3 -2.43 -38.79 2.14
CA VAL A 3 -1.86 -37.44 2.09
C VAL A 3 -0.65 -37.41 1.14
N SER A 4 -0.56 -36.37 0.29
CA SER A 4 0.64 -36.01 -0.46
C SER A 4 1.21 -34.70 0.08
N LEU A 5 2.49 -34.67 0.41
CA LEU A 5 3.25 -33.47 0.76
C LEU A 5 3.95 -32.95 -0.48
N ILE A 6 3.68 -31.71 -0.88
CA ILE A 6 4.29 -31.05 -2.04
C ILE A 6 5.31 -30.01 -1.53
N ILE A 7 6.58 -30.18 -1.91
CA ILE A 7 7.71 -29.36 -1.45
C ILE A 7 8.34 -28.66 -2.66
N PRO A 8 8.00 -27.40 -2.95
CA PRO A 8 8.67 -26.62 -3.99
C PRO A 8 10.04 -26.17 -3.50
N VAL A 9 11.08 -26.35 -4.31
CA VAL A 9 12.46 -25.99 -3.99
C VAL A 9 13.02 -25.05 -5.05
N TYR A 10 13.63 -23.94 -4.62
CA TYR A 10 14.46 -23.09 -5.46
C TYR A 10 15.52 -22.37 -4.63
N ASN A 11 16.78 -22.75 -4.81
CA ASN A 11 17.95 -22.14 -4.13
C ASN A 11 17.76 -22.05 -2.60
N LYS A 12 17.53 -23.20 -1.95
CA LYS A 12 17.29 -23.32 -0.50
C LYS A 12 18.31 -24.22 0.24
N LYS A 13 19.49 -24.40 -0.35
CA LYS A 13 20.55 -25.26 0.20
C LYS A 13 20.78 -25.12 1.72
N PRO A 14 20.82 -23.91 2.30
CA PRO A 14 21.08 -23.76 3.75
C PRO A 14 19.98 -24.31 4.66
N PHE A 15 18.74 -24.40 4.16
CA PHE A 15 17.55 -24.72 4.96
C PHE A 15 16.93 -26.06 4.58
N LEU A 16 17.17 -26.52 3.36
CA LEU A 16 16.47 -27.65 2.75
C LEU A 16 16.61 -28.95 3.54
N ARG A 17 17.78 -29.21 4.14
CA ARG A 17 17.98 -30.43 4.95
C ARG A 17 17.08 -30.42 6.18
N ARG A 18 16.93 -29.29 6.89
CA ARG A 18 15.99 -29.16 8.02
C ARG A 18 14.57 -29.53 7.61
N CYS A 19 14.13 -29.03 6.47
CA CYS A 19 12.81 -29.35 5.93
C CYS A 19 12.65 -30.85 5.65
N LEU A 20 13.53 -31.42 4.83
CA LEU A 20 13.43 -32.82 4.41
C LEU A 20 13.64 -33.80 5.56
N ASP A 21 14.56 -33.52 6.49
CA ASP A 21 14.74 -34.32 7.71
C ASP A 21 13.48 -34.33 8.57
N SER A 22 12.75 -33.23 8.67
CA SER A 22 11.49 -33.18 9.40
C SER A 22 10.42 -34.10 8.80
N VAL A 23 10.46 -34.29 7.48
CA VAL A 23 9.57 -35.21 6.76
C VAL A 23 10.05 -36.66 6.91
N VAL A 24 11.35 -36.89 6.79
CA VAL A 24 11.95 -38.24 7.04
C VAL A 24 11.67 -38.71 8.46
N ASN A 25 11.67 -37.80 9.43
CA ASN A 25 11.48 -38.13 10.84
C ASN A 25 10.02 -38.11 11.33
N GLN A 26 9.03 -38.05 10.44
CA GLN A 26 7.62 -38.17 10.82
C GLN A 26 7.34 -39.51 11.54
N THR A 27 6.43 -39.50 12.50
CA THR A 27 5.98 -40.72 13.19
C THR A 27 5.18 -41.66 12.29
N ASP A 28 4.46 -41.11 11.34
CA ASP A 28 3.76 -41.84 10.28
C ASP A 28 4.45 -41.58 8.92
N LYS A 29 4.83 -42.68 8.25
CA LYS A 29 5.55 -42.67 6.95
C LYS A 29 4.61 -42.88 5.74
N SER A 30 3.30 -42.85 5.94
CA SER A 30 2.35 -43.22 4.89
C SER A 30 2.07 -42.10 3.88
N ALA A 31 2.57 -40.88 4.11
CA ALA A 31 2.44 -39.78 3.15
C ALA A 31 3.29 -39.98 1.91
N GLU A 32 2.76 -39.63 0.75
CA GLU A 32 3.53 -39.42 -0.47
C GLU A 32 4.29 -38.09 -0.36
N VAL A 33 5.58 -38.07 -0.65
CA VAL A 33 6.40 -36.87 -0.64
C VAL A 33 6.85 -36.55 -2.06
N ILE A 34 6.55 -35.34 -2.52
CA ILE A 34 6.81 -34.87 -3.87
C ILE A 34 7.66 -33.60 -3.77
N ILE A 35 8.89 -33.68 -4.22
CA ILE A 35 9.84 -32.57 -4.27
C ILE A 35 9.88 -32.06 -5.71
N ILE A 36 9.66 -30.77 -5.90
CA ILE A 36 9.76 -30.10 -7.21
C ILE A 36 10.88 -29.07 -7.15
N ASP A 37 12.03 -29.40 -7.70
CA ASP A 37 13.13 -28.45 -7.85
C ASP A 37 12.89 -27.56 -9.09
N ASP A 38 12.74 -26.27 -8.86
CA ASP A 38 12.47 -25.25 -9.89
C ASP A 38 13.77 -24.69 -10.50
N HIS A 39 14.67 -25.61 -10.93
CA HIS A 39 15.95 -25.28 -11.57
C HIS A 39 16.92 -24.56 -10.62
N SER A 40 17.18 -25.15 -9.46
CA SER A 40 18.15 -24.62 -8.48
C SER A 40 19.58 -24.65 -9.01
N THR A 41 20.39 -23.67 -8.59
CA THR A 41 21.78 -23.48 -9.01
C THR A 41 22.77 -23.44 -7.82
N ASP A 42 22.30 -23.61 -6.60
CA ASP A 42 23.08 -23.50 -5.36
C ASP A 42 23.47 -24.86 -4.76
N GLY A 43 23.15 -25.99 -5.45
CA GLY A 43 23.31 -27.36 -4.95
C GLY A 43 22.11 -27.88 -4.19
N SER A 44 20.95 -27.20 -4.21
CA SER A 44 19.69 -27.72 -3.66
C SER A 44 19.20 -28.94 -4.42
N ALA A 45 19.42 -29.02 -5.75
CA ALA A 45 19.04 -30.16 -6.59
C ALA A 45 19.72 -31.46 -6.11
N ASP A 46 21.03 -31.40 -5.83
CA ASP A 46 21.80 -32.58 -5.34
C ASP A 46 21.23 -33.06 -3.99
N ILE A 47 20.82 -32.11 -3.10
CA ILE A 47 20.19 -32.47 -1.83
C ILE A 47 18.85 -33.16 -2.07
N CYS A 48 18.03 -32.66 -3.01
CA CYS A 48 16.75 -33.31 -3.34
C CYS A 48 16.97 -34.78 -3.76
N ASP A 49 17.96 -35.04 -4.63
CA ASP A 49 18.29 -36.38 -5.11
C ASP A 49 18.75 -37.32 -3.99
N GLU A 50 19.54 -36.81 -3.02
CA GLU A 50 19.93 -37.59 -1.83
C GLU A 50 18.74 -38.12 -1.05
N TYR A 51 17.62 -37.42 -1.03
CA TYR A 51 16.40 -37.82 -0.32
C TYR A 51 15.50 -38.77 -1.12
N GLY A 52 15.75 -38.96 -2.41
CA GLY A 52 15.11 -40.00 -3.23
C GLY A 52 15.26 -41.41 -2.62
N LYS A 53 16.35 -41.70 -1.90
CA LYS A 53 16.56 -42.95 -1.18
C LYS A 53 15.49 -43.27 -0.11
N TYR A 54 14.77 -42.26 0.36
CA TYR A 54 13.65 -42.44 1.31
C TYR A 54 12.30 -42.68 0.60
N GLY A 55 12.30 -42.84 -0.72
CA GLY A 55 11.08 -43.05 -1.51
C GLY A 55 10.38 -41.74 -1.89
N PHE A 56 11.04 -40.60 -1.75
CA PHE A 56 10.51 -39.32 -2.19
C PHE A 56 10.55 -39.22 -3.72
N LEU A 57 9.48 -38.70 -4.30
CA LEU A 57 9.41 -38.41 -5.73
C LEU A 57 10.08 -37.07 -6.01
N VAL A 58 11.19 -37.07 -6.73
CA VAL A 58 11.96 -35.88 -7.06
C VAL A 58 11.80 -35.54 -8.53
N PHE A 59 11.43 -34.30 -8.81
CA PHE A 59 11.27 -33.77 -10.17
C PHE A 59 12.11 -32.50 -10.32
N HIS A 60 12.88 -32.41 -11.39
CA HIS A 60 13.67 -31.23 -11.74
C HIS A 60 13.06 -30.52 -12.94
N ALA A 61 12.79 -29.21 -12.81
CA ALA A 61 12.34 -28.40 -13.92
C ALA A 61 13.52 -28.08 -14.87
N ASN A 62 13.29 -28.18 -16.18
CA ASN A 62 14.28 -27.85 -17.21
C ASN A 62 14.62 -26.35 -17.26
N LYS A 63 13.75 -25.50 -16.71
CA LYS A 63 13.93 -24.05 -16.59
C LYS A 63 13.13 -23.54 -15.42
N ARG A 64 13.57 -22.42 -14.83
CA ARG A 64 12.87 -21.76 -13.76
C ARG A 64 11.46 -21.34 -14.18
N GLY A 65 10.47 -21.77 -13.43
CA GLY A 65 9.04 -21.52 -13.68
C GLY A 65 8.35 -20.71 -12.60
N GLY A 66 8.96 -20.56 -11.44
CA GLY A 66 8.41 -19.92 -10.24
C GLY A 66 7.58 -20.87 -9.39
N VAL A 67 7.41 -20.51 -8.12
CA VAL A 67 6.77 -21.35 -7.09
C VAL A 67 5.36 -21.84 -7.48
N SER A 68 4.56 -21.01 -8.15
CA SER A 68 3.23 -21.39 -8.65
C SER A 68 3.28 -22.59 -9.62
N ARG A 69 4.27 -22.62 -10.54
CA ARG A 69 4.45 -23.73 -11.47
C ARG A 69 4.95 -24.98 -10.76
N ALA A 70 5.88 -24.84 -9.84
CA ALA A 70 6.37 -25.96 -9.03
C ALA A 70 5.25 -26.61 -8.22
N ARG A 71 4.42 -25.81 -7.53
CA ARG A 71 3.27 -26.32 -6.77
C ARG A 71 2.24 -26.98 -7.69
N ASN A 72 1.95 -26.41 -8.85
CA ASN A 72 1.04 -27.03 -9.81
C ASN A 72 1.58 -28.37 -10.35
N ALA A 73 2.88 -28.43 -10.67
CA ALA A 73 3.48 -29.70 -11.09
C ALA A 73 3.37 -30.77 -10.00
N GLY A 74 3.54 -30.40 -8.74
CA GLY A 74 3.29 -31.31 -7.61
C GLY A 74 1.83 -31.75 -7.54
N LEU A 75 0.85 -30.84 -7.74
CA LEU A 75 -0.57 -31.18 -7.78
C LEU A 75 -0.94 -32.16 -8.90
N GLU A 76 -0.30 -32.08 -10.08
CA GLU A 76 -0.55 -32.97 -11.21
C GLU A 76 -0.13 -34.41 -10.94
N VAL A 77 0.95 -34.62 -10.17
CA VAL A 77 1.50 -35.95 -9.90
C VAL A 77 1.01 -36.53 -8.55
N ALA A 78 0.45 -35.71 -7.66
CA ALA A 78 -0.05 -36.10 -6.36
C ALA A 78 -1.18 -37.14 -6.46
N ARG A 79 -1.07 -38.22 -5.69
CA ARG A 79 -2.04 -39.35 -5.62
C ARG A 79 -2.77 -39.45 -4.30
N GLY A 80 -2.39 -38.63 -3.32
CA GLY A 80 -3.05 -38.57 -2.02
C GLY A 80 -4.48 -38.03 -2.12
N GLU A 81 -5.35 -38.48 -1.25
CA GLU A 81 -6.71 -37.95 -1.13
C GLU A 81 -6.71 -36.48 -0.72
N TYR A 82 -5.75 -36.10 0.12
CA TYR A 82 -5.44 -34.72 0.48
C TYR A 82 -4.04 -34.33 0.04
N VAL A 83 -3.85 -33.05 -0.21
CA VAL A 83 -2.55 -32.44 -0.49
C VAL A 83 -2.24 -31.37 0.54
N ALA A 84 -0.97 -31.30 0.98
CA ALA A 84 -0.46 -30.22 1.82
C ALA A 84 0.83 -29.69 1.21
N PHE A 85 1.06 -28.38 1.36
CA PHE A 85 2.28 -27.73 0.88
C PHE A 85 3.25 -27.49 2.03
N VAL A 86 4.54 -27.73 1.77
CA VAL A 86 5.61 -27.47 2.75
C VAL A 86 6.67 -26.61 2.08
N ASP A 87 6.88 -25.41 2.58
CA ASP A 87 7.95 -24.55 2.06
C ASP A 87 9.32 -25.09 2.47
N SER A 88 10.26 -25.09 1.55
CA SER A 88 11.55 -25.77 1.68
C SER A 88 12.54 -25.14 2.69
N ASP A 89 12.16 -24.01 3.28
CA ASP A 89 12.87 -23.35 4.40
C ASP A 89 12.20 -23.55 5.76
N ASP A 90 11.09 -24.30 5.82
CA ASP A 90 10.31 -24.59 7.03
C ASP A 90 10.45 -26.06 7.50
N SER A 91 9.69 -26.47 8.52
CA SER A 91 9.66 -27.88 8.96
C SER A 91 8.28 -28.28 9.48
N LEU A 92 8.03 -29.59 9.52
CA LEU A 92 6.84 -30.17 10.13
C LEU A 92 7.10 -30.60 11.56
N GLU A 93 6.06 -30.58 12.40
CA GLU A 93 6.07 -31.25 13.70
C GLU A 93 6.15 -32.78 13.51
N PRO A 94 6.75 -33.55 14.43
CA PRO A 94 6.96 -34.98 14.27
C PRO A 94 5.68 -35.82 14.05
N ASN A 95 4.55 -35.36 14.53
CA ASN A 95 3.25 -36.02 14.43
C ASN A 95 2.37 -35.44 13.30
N ALA A 96 2.90 -34.54 12.44
CA ALA A 96 2.10 -33.82 11.46
C ALA A 96 1.41 -34.76 10.46
N VAL A 97 2.15 -35.72 9.89
CA VAL A 97 1.58 -36.69 8.94
C VAL A 97 0.52 -37.56 9.60
N ALA A 98 0.79 -38.12 10.80
CA ALA A 98 -0.18 -38.94 11.52
C ALA A 98 -1.49 -38.17 11.76
N THR A 99 -1.38 -36.88 12.15
CA THR A 99 -2.54 -36.03 12.39
C THR A 99 -3.29 -35.73 11.08
N MET A 100 -2.60 -35.40 10.01
CA MET A 100 -3.19 -35.15 8.70
C MET A 100 -3.93 -36.39 8.16
N VAL A 101 -3.34 -37.58 8.33
CA VAL A 101 -3.94 -38.85 7.96
C VAL A 101 -5.21 -39.12 8.77
N ALA A 102 -5.19 -38.89 10.08
CA ALA A 102 -6.37 -39.06 10.93
C ALA A 102 -7.52 -38.12 10.51
N TRP A 103 -7.21 -36.87 10.15
CA TRP A 103 -8.21 -35.90 9.69
C TRP A 103 -8.65 -36.09 8.23
N SER A 104 -7.94 -36.90 7.42
CA SER A 104 -8.31 -37.17 6.03
C SER A 104 -9.63 -37.95 5.87
N ASP A 105 -10.06 -38.64 6.90
CA ASP A 105 -11.36 -39.34 6.93
C ASP A 105 -12.53 -38.40 7.24
N SER A 106 -12.26 -37.12 7.49
CA SER A 106 -13.30 -36.13 7.70
C SER A 106 -13.98 -35.69 6.38
N ALA A 107 -15.19 -35.14 6.50
CA ALA A 107 -15.94 -34.64 5.35
C ALA A 107 -15.48 -33.24 4.85
N HIS A 108 -14.38 -32.70 5.39
CA HIS A 108 -13.96 -31.32 5.13
C HIS A 108 -13.00 -31.22 3.95
N ASN A 109 -13.31 -30.38 2.96
CA ASN A 109 -12.45 -30.16 1.78
C ASN A 109 -11.19 -29.34 2.11
N ILE A 110 -11.23 -28.46 3.12
CA ILE A 110 -10.12 -27.59 3.54
C ILE A 110 -10.00 -27.65 5.05
N ILE A 111 -8.85 -28.11 5.52
CA ILE A 111 -8.54 -28.20 6.95
C ILE A 111 -7.32 -27.35 7.27
N GLN A 112 -7.49 -26.37 8.13
CA GLN A 112 -6.43 -25.51 8.61
C GLN A 112 -5.95 -25.95 9.98
N PHE A 113 -4.64 -25.92 10.22
CA PHE A 113 -4.01 -26.23 11.50
C PHE A 113 -3.19 -25.04 12.03
N ASN A 114 -2.84 -25.11 13.30
CA ASN A 114 -2.01 -24.11 13.95
C ASN A 114 -0.53 -24.28 13.58
N HIS A 115 0.25 -23.22 13.81
CA HIS A 115 1.67 -23.24 13.52
C HIS A 115 2.50 -22.50 14.57
N SER A 116 3.75 -22.88 14.67
CA SER A 116 4.78 -22.22 15.46
C SER A 116 5.58 -21.27 14.57
N ARG A 117 6.01 -20.13 15.12
CA ARG A 117 6.79 -19.13 14.39
C ARG A 117 8.12 -18.88 15.10
N TYR A 118 9.21 -19.19 14.42
CA TYR A 118 10.58 -18.98 14.88
C TYR A 118 11.16 -17.70 14.30
N VAL A 119 11.55 -16.75 15.16
CA VAL A 119 12.16 -15.48 14.76
C VAL A 119 13.52 -15.36 15.44
N GLY A 120 14.59 -15.33 14.66
CA GLY A 120 15.98 -15.30 15.19
C GLY A 120 16.69 -16.63 15.18
N GLY A 121 16.11 -17.66 14.56
CA GLY A 121 16.69 -18.98 14.35
C GLY A 121 15.95 -20.12 15.03
N PRO A 122 16.37 -21.39 14.77
CA PRO A 122 15.67 -22.58 15.28
C PRO A 122 15.81 -22.78 16.80
N ASP A 123 16.81 -22.17 17.42
CA ASP A 123 17.09 -22.32 18.85
C ASP A 123 16.30 -21.33 19.74
N VAL A 124 15.50 -20.45 19.12
CA VAL A 124 14.66 -19.48 19.83
C VAL A 124 13.28 -20.08 20.10
N LEU A 125 12.71 -19.82 21.30
CA LEU A 125 11.36 -20.26 21.63
C LEU A 125 10.34 -19.72 20.61
N PRO A 126 9.49 -20.59 20.01
CA PRO A 126 8.56 -20.17 18.98
C PRO A 126 7.37 -19.38 19.53
N GLY A 127 6.97 -18.37 18.80
CA GLY A 127 5.66 -17.73 18.98
C GLY A 127 4.57 -18.62 18.40
N ARG A 128 3.65 -19.13 19.24
CA ARG A 128 2.52 -19.95 18.79
C ARG A 128 1.43 -19.11 18.13
N ARG A 129 0.87 -19.62 17.02
CA ARG A 129 -0.21 -19.00 16.26
C ARG A 129 -1.43 -19.91 16.25
N ILE A 130 -2.47 -19.51 17.00
CA ILE A 130 -3.68 -20.30 17.25
C ILE A 130 -4.84 -19.67 16.49
N GLY A 131 -5.56 -20.49 15.70
CA GLY A 131 -6.84 -20.16 15.10
C GLY A 131 -8.00 -20.60 16.02
N ALA A 132 -9.18 -20.01 15.82
CA ALA A 132 -10.39 -20.47 16.49
C ALA A 132 -10.82 -21.83 15.91
N ILE A 133 -11.06 -22.82 16.79
CA ILE A 133 -11.37 -24.20 16.38
C ILE A 133 -12.80 -24.30 15.81
N GLY A 134 -12.98 -25.15 14.81
CA GLY A 134 -14.28 -25.48 14.24
C GLY A 134 -14.48 -25.07 12.79
N ARG A 135 -15.71 -25.21 12.29
CA ARG A 135 -16.08 -24.77 10.95
C ARG A 135 -16.22 -23.25 10.91
N HIS A 136 -15.63 -22.66 9.91
CA HIS A 136 -15.72 -21.24 9.61
C HIS A 136 -16.31 -21.04 8.22
N SER A 137 -17.39 -20.27 8.13
CA SER A 137 -17.93 -19.82 6.85
C SER A 137 -17.02 -18.78 6.21
N LEU A 138 -17.27 -18.45 4.94
CA LEU A 138 -16.52 -17.44 4.18
C LEU A 138 -16.41 -16.10 4.92
N ASP A 139 -17.46 -15.64 5.58
CA ASP A 139 -17.47 -14.37 6.32
C ASP A 139 -16.69 -14.40 7.63
N GLY A 140 -16.49 -15.57 8.20
CA GLY A 140 -15.83 -15.81 9.50
C GLY A 140 -14.50 -16.54 9.41
N VAL A 141 -13.84 -16.58 8.24
CA VAL A 141 -12.54 -17.29 8.10
C VAL A 141 -11.51 -16.86 9.14
N PRO A 142 -10.80 -17.82 9.76
CA PRO A 142 -9.88 -17.53 10.85
C PRO A 142 -8.65 -16.76 10.35
N LYS A 143 -7.88 -16.20 11.29
CA LYS A 143 -6.56 -15.64 10.99
C LYS A 143 -5.70 -16.65 10.21
N TYR A 144 -4.76 -16.14 9.42
CA TYR A 144 -3.81 -16.95 8.64
C TYR A 144 -4.44 -17.77 7.50
N TRP A 145 -5.68 -17.47 7.11
CA TRP A 145 -6.33 -18.13 5.98
C TRP A 145 -5.58 -17.92 4.64
N VAL A 146 -4.81 -16.86 4.51
CA VAL A 146 -3.99 -16.56 3.32
C VAL A 146 -2.84 -17.52 3.10
N LEU A 147 -2.35 -18.18 4.18
CA LEU A 147 -1.20 -19.09 4.12
C LEU A 147 -1.65 -20.44 3.55
N ILE A 148 -0.88 -21.03 2.65
CA ILE A 148 -1.20 -22.35 2.09
C ILE A 148 -0.61 -23.49 2.90
N TRP A 149 0.59 -23.30 3.48
CA TRP A 149 1.37 -24.32 4.17
C TRP A 149 0.79 -24.74 5.54
N ASN A 150 -0.15 -23.99 6.08
CA ASN A 150 -0.86 -24.37 7.31
C ASN A 150 -2.20 -25.05 7.02
N LYS A 151 -2.34 -25.70 5.87
CA LYS A 151 -3.58 -26.37 5.45
C LYS A 151 -3.31 -27.66 4.71
N MET A 152 -4.31 -28.52 4.73
CA MET A 152 -4.46 -29.57 3.73
C MET A 152 -5.78 -29.41 2.96
N TYR A 153 -5.74 -29.77 1.69
CA TYR A 153 -6.83 -29.59 0.75
C TYR A 153 -7.22 -30.95 0.13
N LYS A 154 -8.51 -31.24 0.08
CA LYS A 154 -8.97 -32.45 -0.60
C LYS A 154 -8.67 -32.32 -2.10
N LYS A 155 -7.91 -33.29 -2.64
CA LYS A 155 -7.46 -33.20 -4.04
C LYS A 155 -8.61 -33.22 -5.03
N SER A 156 -9.62 -34.09 -4.83
CA SER A 156 -10.81 -34.15 -5.67
C SER A 156 -11.57 -32.82 -5.72
N PHE A 157 -11.64 -32.09 -4.62
CA PHE A 157 -12.22 -30.74 -4.58
C PHE A 157 -11.44 -29.75 -5.44
N LEU A 158 -10.09 -29.75 -5.35
CA LEU A 158 -9.25 -28.87 -6.18
C LEU A 158 -9.40 -29.21 -7.67
N ASP A 159 -9.49 -30.48 -8.01
CA ASP A 159 -9.59 -30.95 -9.39
C ASP A 159 -10.98 -30.65 -9.99
N GLU A 160 -12.05 -30.92 -9.25
CA GLU A 160 -13.43 -30.63 -9.64
C GLU A 160 -13.63 -29.15 -9.98
N HIS A 161 -13.09 -28.26 -9.12
CA HIS A 161 -13.20 -26.82 -9.31
C HIS A 161 -12.05 -26.21 -10.13
N LYS A 162 -11.14 -27.04 -10.66
CA LYS A 162 -9.96 -26.62 -11.45
C LYS A 162 -9.10 -25.57 -10.76
N ILE A 163 -8.99 -25.67 -9.43
CA ILE A 163 -8.23 -24.71 -8.62
C ILE A 163 -6.73 -25.00 -8.75
N ARG A 164 -5.99 -24.03 -9.26
CA ARG A 164 -4.52 -24.08 -9.46
C ARG A 164 -3.89 -22.73 -9.13
N PHE A 165 -2.62 -22.75 -8.79
CA PHE A 165 -1.85 -21.51 -8.64
C PHE A 165 -1.73 -20.79 -9.98
N LYS A 166 -1.79 -19.46 -9.98
CA LYS A 166 -1.65 -18.66 -11.21
C LYS A 166 -0.18 -18.53 -11.58
N PRO A 167 0.28 -19.09 -12.72
CA PRO A 167 1.67 -18.92 -13.16
C PRO A 167 1.98 -17.45 -13.44
N GLY A 168 3.22 -17.03 -13.09
CA GLY A 168 3.70 -15.67 -13.34
C GLY A 168 3.31 -14.65 -12.25
N MET A 169 2.49 -15.03 -11.27
CA MET A 169 2.20 -14.20 -10.12
C MET A 169 3.41 -14.22 -9.16
N GLN A 170 3.99 -13.05 -8.92
CA GLN A 170 5.22 -12.93 -8.11
C GLN A 170 4.96 -12.68 -6.62
N PHE A 171 3.72 -12.34 -6.27
CA PHE A 171 3.29 -12.07 -4.90
C PHE A 171 1.79 -12.32 -4.76
N GLY A 172 1.37 -12.90 -3.63
CA GLY A 172 -0.02 -13.18 -3.31
C GLY A 172 -0.62 -14.37 -4.09
N GLU A 173 0.21 -15.23 -4.69
CA GLU A 173 -0.22 -16.46 -5.35
C GLU A 173 -0.95 -17.40 -4.36
N ASP A 174 -0.47 -17.46 -3.12
CA ASP A 174 -1.03 -18.21 -2.00
C ASP A 174 -2.43 -17.71 -1.65
N GLU A 175 -2.56 -16.40 -1.55
CA GLU A 175 -3.81 -15.74 -1.25
C GLU A 175 -4.85 -15.97 -2.35
N MET A 176 -4.47 -15.80 -3.61
CA MET A 176 -5.38 -16.03 -4.72
C MET A 176 -5.82 -17.49 -4.83
N PHE A 177 -4.92 -18.45 -4.53
CA PHE A 177 -5.27 -19.86 -4.44
C PHE A 177 -6.31 -20.11 -3.34
N ASN A 178 -6.08 -19.55 -2.15
CA ASN A 178 -7.02 -19.65 -1.03
C ASN A 178 -8.33 -18.91 -1.27
N VAL A 179 -8.34 -17.78 -1.99
CA VAL A 179 -9.57 -17.08 -2.40
C VAL A 179 -10.45 -18.02 -3.22
N GLU A 180 -9.90 -18.69 -4.22
CA GLU A 180 -10.67 -19.66 -5.03
C GLU A 180 -11.18 -20.83 -4.18
N CYS A 181 -10.32 -21.40 -3.33
CA CYS A 181 -10.68 -22.48 -2.43
C CYS A 181 -11.84 -22.11 -1.49
N LEU A 182 -11.71 -20.97 -0.81
CA LEU A 182 -12.69 -20.54 0.20
C LEU A 182 -14.03 -20.16 -0.38
N ILE A 183 -14.06 -19.52 -1.54
CA ILE A 183 -15.30 -19.20 -2.25
C ILE A 183 -16.05 -20.50 -2.64
N LYS A 184 -15.35 -21.45 -3.23
CA LYS A 184 -15.97 -22.73 -3.68
C LYS A 184 -16.39 -23.64 -2.53
N ASN A 185 -15.71 -23.55 -1.38
CA ASN A 185 -16.00 -24.39 -0.19
C ASN A 185 -16.89 -23.70 0.86
N ASP A 186 -17.21 -22.43 0.67
CA ASP A 186 -17.86 -21.60 1.70
C ASP A 186 -17.11 -21.65 3.05
N GLY A 187 -15.80 -21.40 3.01
CA GLY A 187 -14.94 -21.33 4.21
C GLY A 187 -14.04 -22.55 4.40
N LEU A 188 -13.70 -22.87 5.66
CA LEU A 188 -12.78 -23.96 6.02
C LEU A 188 -13.07 -24.52 7.42
N TYR A 189 -12.39 -25.62 7.80
CA TYR A 189 -12.40 -26.16 9.14
C TYR A 189 -11.03 -25.96 9.82
N GLN A 190 -11.01 -25.42 11.05
CA GLN A 190 -9.81 -25.21 11.86
C GLN A 190 -9.66 -26.27 12.92
N ILE A 191 -8.52 -26.95 12.96
CA ILE A 191 -8.16 -27.93 14.00
C ILE A 191 -7.20 -27.32 15.04
N PRO A 192 -7.14 -27.86 16.27
CA PRO A 192 -6.34 -27.29 17.36
C PRO A 192 -4.83 -27.61 17.27
N GLU A 193 -4.45 -28.59 16.46
CA GLU A 193 -3.10 -29.13 16.44
C GLU A 193 -2.09 -28.16 15.82
N PHE A 194 -0.87 -28.18 16.35
CA PHE A 194 0.30 -27.51 15.79
C PHE A 194 1.06 -28.51 14.93
N LEU A 195 1.09 -28.28 13.61
CA LEU A 195 1.69 -29.21 12.66
C LEU A 195 2.85 -28.63 11.86
N TYR A 196 3.04 -27.32 11.92
CA TYR A 196 3.97 -26.62 11.06
C TYR A 196 4.85 -25.63 11.84
N ASN A 197 6.14 -25.58 11.49
CA ASN A 197 7.14 -24.69 12.05
C ASN A 197 7.64 -23.72 10.97
N HIS A 198 7.25 -22.46 11.06
CA HIS A 198 7.62 -21.41 10.13
C HIS A 198 8.83 -20.63 10.66
N TYR A 199 9.94 -20.63 9.92
CA TYR A 199 11.19 -19.98 10.29
C TYR A 199 11.41 -18.65 9.60
N PHE A 200 11.90 -17.68 10.34
CA PHE A 200 12.24 -16.34 9.88
C PHE A 200 13.76 -16.12 9.80
N ASP A 201 14.51 -17.11 9.38
CA ASP A 201 15.98 -17.09 9.24
C ASP A 201 16.47 -16.85 7.79
N ASP A 202 15.67 -17.12 6.78
CA ASP A 202 15.99 -16.81 5.39
C ASP A 202 15.75 -15.32 5.05
N LYS A 203 16.83 -14.54 4.97
CA LYS A 203 16.79 -13.11 4.59
C LYS A 203 16.41 -12.89 3.11
N LYS A 204 16.51 -13.92 2.26
CA LYS A 204 16.18 -13.88 0.82
C LYS A 204 14.78 -14.43 0.51
N SER A 205 13.98 -14.75 1.52
CA SER A 205 12.59 -15.17 1.34
C SER A 205 11.80 -14.12 0.56
N LEU A 206 10.96 -14.56 -0.38
CA LEU A 206 10.10 -13.68 -1.20
C LEU A 206 9.21 -12.75 -0.35
N CYS A 207 8.81 -13.22 0.83
CA CYS A 207 8.00 -12.44 1.77
C CYS A 207 8.80 -11.37 2.53
N ARG A 208 10.13 -11.34 2.43
CA ARG A 208 11.03 -10.39 3.14
C ARG A 208 11.80 -9.46 2.21
N GLY A 209 11.81 -9.73 0.91
CA GLY A 209 12.27 -8.76 -0.07
C GLY A 209 11.44 -7.48 0.07
N GLU A 210 12.02 -6.33 -0.27
CA GLU A 210 11.23 -5.12 -0.40
C GLU A 210 10.09 -5.41 -1.38
N LEU A 211 8.86 -5.40 -0.87
CA LEU A 211 7.67 -5.48 -1.70
C LEU A 211 7.71 -4.24 -2.60
N ASP A 212 7.83 -4.45 -3.89
CA ASP A 212 7.74 -3.39 -4.87
C ASP A 212 6.27 -3.13 -5.26
N LEU A 213 6.05 -1.98 -5.84
CA LEU A 213 4.71 -1.53 -6.26
C LEU A 213 4.10 -2.49 -7.30
N GLU A 214 4.90 -3.06 -8.20
CA GLU A 214 4.43 -3.92 -9.29
C GLU A 214 3.82 -5.22 -8.76
N ARG A 215 4.44 -5.84 -7.77
CA ARG A 215 3.93 -7.06 -7.11
C ARG A 215 2.59 -6.83 -6.42
N ILE A 216 2.47 -5.69 -5.74
CA ILE A 216 1.24 -5.31 -5.04
C ILE A 216 0.12 -5.00 -6.04
N ILE A 217 0.41 -4.29 -7.14
CA ILE A 217 -0.53 -4.06 -8.23
C ILE A 217 -1.04 -5.39 -8.79
N GLY A 218 -0.15 -6.34 -9.01
CA GLY A 218 -0.52 -7.66 -9.55
C GLY A 218 -1.54 -8.39 -8.68
N LEU A 219 -1.41 -8.35 -7.36
CA LEU A 219 -2.41 -8.93 -6.44
C LEU A 219 -3.73 -8.17 -6.46
N ASP A 220 -3.68 -6.84 -6.38
CA ASP A 220 -4.89 -5.99 -6.40
C ASP A 220 -5.70 -6.17 -7.70
N GLU A 221 -5.02 -6.22 -8.85
CA GLU A 221 -5.65 -6.48 -10.14
C GLU A 221 -6.25 -7.89 -10.23
N ALA A 222 -5.56 -8.90 -9.67
CA ALA A 222 -6.07 -10.26 -9.63
C ALA A 222 -7.36 -10.36 -8.80
N LEU A 223 -7.39 -9.71 -7.63
CA LEU A 223 -8.58 -9.64 -6.78
C LEU A 223 -9.73 -8.88 -7.46
N LYS A 224 -9.46 -7.74 -8.10
CA LYS A 224 -10.45 -6.98 -8.88
C LYS A 224 -11.05 -7.82 -10.00
N LYS A 225 -10.21 -8.52 -10.76
CA LYS A 225 -10.66 -9.39 -11.84
C LYS A 225 -11.55 -10.51 -11.31
N ARG A 226 -11.17 -11.09 -10.16
CA ARG A 226 -11.97 -12.15 -9.53
C ARG A 226 -13.31 -11.66 -8.99
N LYS A 227 -13.31 -10.45 -8.37
CA LYS A 227 -14.55 -9.79 -7.95
C LYS A 227 -15.49 -9.55 -9.13
N ALA A 228 -15.00 -8.95 -10.21
CA ALA A 228 -15.79 -8.71 -11.41
C ALA A 228 -16.33 -10.01 -12.03
N GLN A 229 -15.61 -11.13 -11.91
CA GLN A 229 -16.09 -12.43 -12.36
C GLN A 229 -17.24 -12.93 -11.47
N ALA A 230 -17.14 -12.79 -10.14
CA ALA A 230 -18.21 -13.16 -9.22
C ALA A 230 -19.48 -12.33 -9.46
N GLU A 231 -19.32 -11.03 -9.74
CA GLU A 231 -20.44 -10.15 -10.11
C GLU A 231 -21.14 -10.59 -11.40
N LYS A 232 -20.38 -10.99 -12.42
CA LYS A 232 -20.94 -11.57 -13.67
C LYS A 232 -21.66 -12.89 -13.47
N GLU A 233 -21.16 -13.71 -12.55
CA GLU A 233 -21.75 -14.99 -12.16
C GLU A 233 -22.96 -14.81 -11.22
N ASN A 234 -23.33 -13.58 -10.90
CA ASN A 234 -24.36 -13.21 -9.91
C ASN A 234 -24.10 -13.78 -8.50
N ASP A 235 -22.82 -14.05 -8.18
CA ASP A 235 -22.36 -14.48 -6.87
C ASP A 235 -22.03 -13.25 -6.01
N ILE A 236 -23.07 -12.57 -5.57
CA ILE A 236 -22.97 -11.32 -4.79
C ILE A 236 -22.17 -11.53 -3.49
N ARG A 237 -22.33 -12.68 -2.83
CA ARG A 237 -21.65 -12.98 -1.57
C ARG A 237 -20.13 -13.06 -1.74
N SER A 238 -19.67 -13.79 -2.74
CA SER A 238 -18.25 -13.88 -3.06
C SER A 238 -17.67 -12.52 -3.48
N ALA A 239 -18.40 -11.75 -4.29
CA ALA A 239 -17.98 -10.40 -4.69
C ALA A 239 -17.80 -9.48 -3.48
N GLN A 240 -18.75 -9.46 -2.54
CA GLN A 240 -18.69 -8.67 -1.29
C GLN A 240 -17.55 -9.14 -0.39
N TRP A 241 -17.30 -10.45 -0.29
CA TRP A 241 -16.21 -10.98 0.51
C TRP A 241 -14.85 -10.59 -0.08
N ILE A 242 -14.66 -10.71 -1.42
CA ILE A 242 -13.45 -10.25 -2.08
C ILE A 242 -13.22 -8.75 -1.85
N GLU A 243 -14.27 -7.95 -1.88
CA GLU A 243 -14.18 -6.52 -1.57
C GLU A 243 -13.70 -6.27 -0.13
N LYS A 244 -14.19 -7.05 0.84
CA LYS A 244 -13.67 -7.00 2.24
C LYS A 244 -12.18 -7.37 2.30
N VAL A 245 -11.73 -8.36 1.53
CA VAL A 245 -10.32 -8.75 1.42
C VAL A 245 -9.49 -7.61 0.84
N MET A 246 -9.92 -7.02 -0.28
CA MET A 246 -9.27 -5.87 -0.91
C MET A 246 -9.18 -4.67 0.05
N ASN A 247 -10.26 -4.33 0.74
CA ASN A 247 -10.30 -3.26 1.72
C ASN A 247 -9.34 -3.51 2.91
N ARG A 248 -9.18 -4.77 3.34
CA ARG A 248 -8.18 -5.14 4.36
C ARG A 248 -6.77 -4.88 3.87
N HIS A 249 -6.45 -5.24 2.62
CA HIS A 249 -5.15 -4.93 2.02
C HIS A 249 -4.93 -3.44 1.91
N HIS A 250 -5.88 -2.72 1.32
CA HIS A 250 -5.79 -1.27 1.15
C HIS A 250 -5.60 -0.53 2.48
N ASN A 251 -6.12 -1.06 3.58
CA ASN A 251 -5.95 -0.53 4.93
C ASN A 251 -4.71 -1.04 5.68
N SER A 252 -3.95 -1.97 5.10
CA SER A 252 -2.74 -2.49 5.73
C SER A 252 -1.58 -1.50 5.61
N PRO A 253 -0.66 -1.42 6.62
CA PRO A 253 0.52 -0.57 6.53
C PRO A 253 1.40 -0.86 5.32
N THR A 254 1.43 -2.11 4.86
CA THR A 254 2.21 -2.56 3.70
C THR A 254 1.68 -1.95 2.41
N PHE A 255 0.38 -2.03 2.18
CA PHE A 255 -0.25 -1.47 0.99
C PHE A 255 -0.36 0.05 1.07
N ALA A 256 -0.51 0.61 2.29
CA ALA A 256 -0.54 2.05 2.52
C ALA A 256 0.76 2.74 2.08
N LYS A 257 1.92 2.08 2.22
CA LYS A 257 3.21 2.59 1.73
C LYS A 257 3.22 2.83 0.22
N PHE A 258 2.40 2.09 -0.53
CA PHE A 258 2.30 2.15 -1.98
C PHE A 258 1.01 2.82 -2.47
N GLY A 259 0.22 3.38 -1.54
CA GLY A 259 -0.98 4.17 -1.84
C GLY A 259 -2.17 3.39 -2.39
N PHE A 260 -2.26 2.11 -2.12
CA PHE A 260 -3.37 1.25 -2.52
C PHE A 260 -4.71 1.56 -1.82
N ASN A 261 -4.84 2.76 -1.31
CA ASN A 261 -6.02 3.22 -0.60
C ASN A 261 -7.12 3.75 -1.52
N ARG A 262 -7.16 3.33 -2.78
CA ARG A 262 -8.18 3.74 -3.74
C ARG A 262 -9.57 3.34 -3.24
N GLY A 263 -10.37 4.36 -2.93
CA GLY A 263 -11.79 4.21 -2.53
C GLY A 263 -12.06 4.12 -1.03
N ALA A 264 -11.07 3.99 -0.16
CA ALA A 264 -11.29 4.25 1.26
C ALA A 264 -11.32 5.77 1.47
N LYS A 265 -12.43 6.30 1.97
CA LYS A 265 -12.50 7.70 2.40
C LYS A 265 -11.38 7.95 3.40
N GLY A 266 -10.55 8.97 3.15
CA GLY A 266 -9.57 9.44 4.10
C GLY A 266 -10.24 10.06 5.33
N LYS A 267 -9.46 10.27 6.37
CA LYS A 267 -9.94 10.87 7.62
C LYS A 267 -10.26 12.36 7.48
N TYR A 268 -9.55 13.04 6.57
CA TYR A 268 -9.53 14.50 6.48
C TYR A 268 -10.05 14.99 5.13
N ASP A 269 -10.68 16.16 5.12
CA ASP A 269 -11.05 16.85 3.90
C ASP A 269 -9.84 17.46 3.20
N ILE A 270 -9.97 17.69 1.90
CA ILE A 270 -9.07 18.54 1.13
C ILE A 270 -9.77 19.87 0.87
N VAL A 271 -9.07 20.98 1.13
CA VAL A 271 -9.51 22.33 0.83
C VAL A 271 -8.60 22.95 -0.22
N TYR A 272 -9.19 23.36 -1.32
CA TYR A 272 -8.56 24.15 -2.38
C TYR A 272 -9.06 25.59 -2.32
N PHE A 273 -8.14 26.56 -2.42
CA PHE A 273 -8.46 27.94 -2.65
C PHE A 273 -8.34 28.25 -4.14
N VAL A 274 -9.48 28.42 -4.78
CA VAL A 274 -9.59 28.50 -6.24
C VAL A 274 -9.83 29.94 -6.68
N LYS A 275 -8.99 30.44 -7.58
CA LYS A 275 -9.16 31.74 -8.21
C LYS A 275 -10.41 31.72 -9.11
N ASP A 276 -11.10 32.86 -9.19
CA ASP A 276 -12.19 33.05 -10.16
C ASP A 276 -11.66 32.96 -11.58
N CYS A 277 -11.99 31.87 -12.26
CA CYS A 277 -11.64 31.62 -13.67
C CYS A 277 -12.60 30.59 -14.27
N ILE A 278 -12.79 30.66 -15.58
CA ILE A 278 -13.66 29.74 -16.33
C ILE A 278 -12.97 28.38 -16.49
N VAL A 279 -11.66 28.40 -16.73
CA VAL A 279 -10.83 27.20 -16.96
C VAL A 279 -9.63 27.21 -16.02
N ASN A 280 -9.35 26.08 -15.37
CA ASN A 280 -8.15 25.87 -14.58
C ASN A 280 -7.61 24.45 -14.85
N GLU A 281 -6.72 24.36 -15.82
CA GLU A 281 -6.11 23.07 -16.20
C GLU A 281 -5.20 22.51 -15.13
N GLU A 282 -4.46 23.35 -14.39
CA GLU A 282 -3.61 22.88 -13.29
C GLU A 282 -4.46 22.20 -12.22
N LEU A 283 -5.56 22.84 -11.79
CA LEU A 283 -6.49 22.27 -10.81
C LEU A 283 -7.09 20.95 -11.32
N ARG A 284 -7.44 20.85 -12.61
CA ARG A 284 -7.98 19.64 -13.20
C ARG A 284 -7.01 18.46 -13.06
N TYR A 285 -5.75 18.66 -13.40
CA TYR A 285 -4.72 17.62 -13.26
C TYR A 285 -4.28 17.41 -11.81
N SER A 286 -4.32 18.44 -10.95
CA SER A 286 -4.14 18.30 -9.52
C SER A 286 -5.19 17.33 -8.93
N LEU A 287 -6.46 17.50 -9.26
CA LEU A 287 -7.55 16.62 -8.84
C LEU A 287 -7.38 15.18 -9.33
N ARG A 288 -6.94 14.99 -10.59
CA ARG A 288 -6.60 13.65 -11.10
C ARG A 288 -5.50 12.99 -10.28
N SER A 289 -4.45 13.75 -9.95
CA SER A 289 -3.32 13.25 -9.14
C SER A 289 -3.73 12.90 -7.71
N VAL A 290 -4.62 13.71 -7.13
CA VAL A 290 -5.19 13.50 -5.80
C VAL A 290 -6.07 12.25 -5.80
N GLU A 291 -6.98 12.11 -6.74
CA GLU A 291 -7.85 10.93 -6.82
C GLU A 291 -7.05 9.63 -7.01
N GLU A 292 -5.93 9.72 -7.71
CA GLU A 292 -5.06 8.58 -7.96
C GLU A 292 -4.19 8.23 -6.75
N ASN A 293 -3.65 9.22 -6.02
CA ASN A 293 -2.53 9.04 -5.11
C ASN A 293 -2.73 9.57 -3.69
N PHE A 294 -3.88 10.16 -3.36
CA PHE A 294 -4.12 10.79 -2.06
C PHE A 294 -5.41 10.28 -1.40
N ARG A 295 -5.42 10.17 -0.06
CA ARG A 295 -6.63 9.84 0.70
C ARG A 295 -7.30 11.10 1.22
N TYR A 296 -8.61 11.19 1.03
CA TYR A 296 -9.41 12.31 1.53
C TYR A 296 -10.85 11.86 1.80
N ARG A 297 -11.55 12.63 2.65
CA ARG A 297 -12.98 12.44 2.90
C ARG A 297 -13.80 13.07 1.79
N ASP A 298 -13.70 14.38 1.64
CA ASP A 298 -14.37 15.19 0.63
C ASP A 298 -13.45 16.32 0.13
N VAL A 299 -13.71 16.82 -1.08
CA VAL A 299 -12.98 17.94 -1.68
C VAL A 299 -13.85 19.20 -1.63
N TRP A 300 -13.30 20.26 -1.06
CA TRP A 300 -13.92 21.57 -0.91
C TRP A 300 -13.20 22.60 -1.76
N PHE A 301 -13.97 23.36 -2.56
CA PHE A 301 -13.47 24.56 -3.22
C PHE A 301 -13.98 25.79 -2.47
N TYR A 302 -13.05 26.71 -2.17
CA TYR A 302 -13.32 28.04 -1.66
C TYR A 302 -12.88 29.06 -2.70
N GLY A 303 -13.81 29.99 -3.11
CA GLY A 303 -13.61 30.95 -4.17
C GLY A 303 -14.31 30.54 -5.45
N GLY A 304 -13.58 30.48 -6.58
CA GLY A 304 -14.11 30.10 -7.87
C GLY A 304 -14.42 28.61 -8.02
N CYS A 305 -15.22 28.28 -9.04
CA CYS A 305 -15.46 26.91 -9.47
C CYS A 305 -15.39 26.87 -11.01
N PRO A 306 -14.28 26.39 -11.61
CA PRO A 306 -14.16 26.28 -13.06
C PRO A 306 -15.30 25.45 -13.67
N SER A 307 -15.83 25.86 -14.81
CA SER A 307 -17.07 25.31 -15.40
C SER A 307 -17.01 23.81 -15.73
N ALA A 308 -15.81 23.27 -15.97
CA ALA A 308 -15.60 21.87 -16.27
C ALA A 308 -15.38 20.99 -15.03
N LEU A 309 -15.45 21.55 -13.81
CA LEU A 309 -15.15 20.86 -12.56
C LEU A 309 -16.34 20.91 -11.58
N LYS A 310 -16.49 19.83 -10.83
CA LYS A 310 -17.51 19.71 -9.77
C LYS A 310 -16.87 19.08 -8.53
N PRO A 311 -16.47 19.88 -7.52
CA PRO A 311 -16.02 19.37 -6.23
C PRO A 311 -17.18 18.72 -5.45
N ASP A 312 -16.88 18.04 -4.34
CA ASP A 312 -17.92 17.55 -3.43
C ASP A 312 -18.68 18.73 -2.82
N HIS A 313 -17.96 19.81 -2.49
CA HIS A 313 -18.54 21.01 -1.90
C HIS A 313 -17.88 22.27 -2.48
N HIS A 314 -18.69 23.30 -2.75
CA HIS A 314 -18.23 24.60 -3.21
C HIS A 314 -18.80 25.72 -2.32
N VAL A 315 -17.90 26.60 -1.88
CA VAL A 315 -18.24 27.82 -1.13
C VAL A 315 -17.73 29.01 -1.93
N ALA A 316 -18.64 29.70 -2.59
CA ALA A 316 -18.31 30.91 -3.31
C ALA A 316 -17.81 31.99 -2.33
N VAL A 317 -16.64 32.55 -2.62
CA VAL A 317 -16.02 33.65 -1.86
C VAL A 317 -15.66 34.74 -2.83
N ALA A 318 -16.25 35.93 -2.63
CA ALA A 318 -15.87 37.10 -3.41
C ALA A 318 -14.38 37.41 -3.22
N GLN A 319 -13.68 37.69 -4.30
CA GLN A 319 -12.22 37.89 -4.32
C GLN A 319 -11.90 39.36 -4.58
N ASN A 320 -12.48 40.26 -3.78
CA ASN A 320 -12.39 41.72 -3.97
C ASN A 320 -11.16 42.33 -3.28
N GLU A 321 -10.42 41.56 -2.48
CA GLU A 321 -9.25 42.04 -1.77
C GLU A 321 -8.14 42.45 -2.74
N PRO A 322 -7.34 43.48 -2.41
CA PRO A 322 -6.37 44.09 -3.32
C PRO A 322 -5.19 43.16 -3.69
N SER A 323 -4.85 42.22 -2.82
CA SER A 323 -3.76 41.29 -3.08
C SER A 323 -4.19 39.82 -3.03
N LYS A 324 -3.44 38.96 -3.73
CA LYS A 324 -3.64 37.49 -3.67
C LYS A 324 -3.52 36.93 -2.25
N TRP A 325 -2.70 37.53 -1.40
CA TRP A 325 -2.44 37.07 -0.05
C TRP A 325 -3.65 37.31 0.85
N GLU A 326 -4.28 38.46 0.72
CA GLU A 326 -5.51 38.80 1.44
C GLU A 326 -6.69 37.96 0.97
N LYS A 327 -6.79 37.69 -0.35
CA LYS A 327 -7.80 36.76 -0.90
C LYS A 327 -7.67 35.37 -0.29
N VAL A 328 -6.44 34.82 -0.25
CA VAL A 328 -6.16 33.51 0.36
C VAL A 328 -6.50 33.52 1.87
N ARG A 329 -6.19 34.64 2.56
CA ARG A 329 -6.54 34.78 3.98
C ARG A 329 -8.06 34.78 4.21
N SER A 330 -8.81 35.52 3.42
CA SER A 330 -10.28 35.59 3.47
C SER A 330 -10.90 34.18 3.27
N MET A 331 -10.44 33.46 2.24
CA MET A 331 -10.87 32.08 1.99
C MET A 331 -10.49 31.12 3.15
N MET A 332 -9.29 31.28 3.73
CA MET A 332 -8.84 30.49 4.87
C MET A 332 -9.73 30.68 6.11
N LEU A 333 -10.06 31.93 6.43
CA LEU A 333 -10.97 32.25 7.55
C LEU A 333 -12.32 31.58 7.36
N LYS A 334 -12.93 31.72 6.19
CA LYS A 334 -14.21 31.09 5.86
C LYS A 334 -14.13 29.55 5.93
N ALA A 335 -13.04 28.95 5.47
CA ALA A 335 -12.84 27.51 5.60
C ALA A 335 -12.73 27.07 7.06
N CYS A 336 -12.02 27.84 7.88
CA CYS A 336 -11.86 27.54 9.31
C CYS A 336 -13.16 27.72 10.12
N GLU A 337 -14.07 28.58 9.68
CA GLU A 337 -15.36 28.81 10.31
C GLU A 337 -16.44 27.79 9.90
N ASN A 338 -16.21 27.03 8.84
CA ASN A 338 -17.15 26.03 8.35
C ASN A 338 -17.07 24.72 9.17
N ASN A 339 -18.11 24.48 9.99
CA ASN A 339 -18.19 23.28 10.84
C ASN A 339 -18.42 21.96 10.08
N ASN A 340 -18.75 22.00 8.79
CA ASN A 340 -18.91 20.80 7.96
C ASN A 340 -17.58 20.24 7.47
N ILE A 341 -16.49 21.04 7.47
CA ILE A 341 -15.13 20.58 7.20
C ILE A 341 -14.61 19.83 8.44
N THR A 342 -13.82 18.80 8.24
CA THR A 342 -13.12 18.11 9.34
C THR A 342 -12.30 19.08 10.18
N GLU A 343 -12.14 18.79 11.48
CA GLU A 343 -11.37 19.66 12.38
C GLU A 343 -9.92 19.84 11.90
N ASP A 344 -9.32 18.77 11.41
CA ASP A 344 -8.08 18.82 10.64
C ASP A 344 -8.41 18.63 9.16
N PHE A 345 -7.81 19.40 8.27
CA PHE A 345 -7.99 19.29 6.83
C PHE A 345 -6.68 19.52 6.09
N TRP A 346 -6.57 18.95 4.90
CA TRP A 346 -5.44 19.16 4.01
C TRP A 346 -5.64 20.42 3.17
N LEU A 347 -4.70 21.36 3.29
CA LEU A 347 -4.66 22.54 2.43
C LEU A 347 -3.84 22.25 1.18
N PHE A 348 -4.49 22.34 0.03
CA PHE A 348 -3.90 22.21 -1.30
C PHE A 348 -3.96 23.52 -2.07
N ASN A 349 -2.99 23.73 -2.93
CA ASN A 349 -3.07 24.73 -4.01
C ASN A 349 -3.43 24.01 -5.31
N ASP A 350 -3.97 24.75 -6.26
CA ASP A 350 -4.34 24.24 -7.59
C ASP A 350 -3.15 23.74 -8.43
N ASP A 351 -1.95 24.22 -8.14
CA ASP A 351 -0.67 23.82 -8.74
C ASP A 351 0.07 22.67 -8.00
N PHE A 352 -0.60 21.96 -7.08
CA PHE A 352 -0.01 20.82 -6.36
C PHE A 352 -0.42 19.50 -6.97
N PHE A 353 0.58 18.64 -7.28
CA PHE A 353 0.36 17.31 -7.84
C PHE A 353 0.98 16.25 -6.94
N VAL A 354 0.25 15.17 -6.71
CA VAL A 354 0.67 14.01 -5.94
C VAL A 354 1.17 12.95 -6.91
N LEU A 355 2.48 12.78 -7.01
CA LEU A 355 3.10 11.92 -8.03
C LEU A 355 3.06 10.44 -7.69
N LYS A 356 3.02 10.13 -6.41
CA LYS A 356 3.00 8.77 -5.86
C LYS A 356 2.00 8.71 -4.72
N PRO A 357 1.49 7.52 -4.44
CA PRO A 357 0.71 7.30 -3.25
C PRO A 357 1.46 7.72 -1.98
N VAL A 358 0.80 8.50 -1.15
CA VAL A 358 1.38 9.03 0.09
C VAL A 358 0.63 8.51 1.33
N PRO A 359 1.34 8.32 2.46
CA PRO A 359 0.71 7.92 3.70
C PRO A 359 -0.23 9.03 4.21
N GLU A 360 -1.25 8.64 4.98
CA GLU A 360 -2.19 9.61 5.57
C GLU A 360 -1.53 10.58 6.58
N ASN A 361 -0.40 10.17 7.17
CA ASN A 361 0.38 10.98 8.09
C ASN A 361 1.60 11.57 7.40
N ILE A 362 1.40 12.62 6.62
CA ILE A 362 2.49 13.40 6.03
C ILE A 362 2.99 14.38 7.09
N PRO A 363 4.30 14.32 7.47
CA PRO A 363 4.83 15.27 8.42
C PRO A 363 4.85 16.69 7.84
N PRO A 364 4.75 17.73 8.67
CA PRO A 364 4.93 19.09 8.21
C PRO A 364 6.35 19.30 7.65
N TYR A 365 6.48 20.22 6.69
CA TYR A 365 7.74 20.53 6.04
C TYR A 365 7.99 22.03 6.02
N HIS A 366 9.25 22.41 6.21
CA HIS A 366 9.74 23.76 6.04
C HIS A 366 11.05 23.77 5.21
N ASN A 367 11.39 24.87 4.58
CA ASN A 367 12.64 24.97 3.81
C ASN A 367 13.77 25.68 4.54
N GLY A 368 13.67 25.80 5.85
CA GLY A 368 14.62 26.46 6.75
C GLY A 368 14.12 27.83 7.19
N SER A 369 15.03 28.69 7.65
CA SER A 369 14.70 30.02 8.18
C SER A 369 14.10 30.95 7.12
N ILE A 370 13.16 31.80 7.54
CA ILE A 370 12.59 32.89 6.74
C ILE A 370 13.71 33.82 6.24
N TYR A 371 14.66 34.18 7.08
CA TYR A 371 15.77 35.04 6.70
C TYR A 371 16.64 34.47 5.58
N ARG A 372 16.91 33.16 5.64
CA ARG A 372 17.63 32.48 4.54
C ARG A 372 16.87 32.54 3.24
N GLN A 373 15.53 32.43 3.29
CA GLN A 373 14.67 32.53 2.11
C GLN A 373 14.70 33.96 1.54
N ILE A 374 14.66 34.99 2.37
CA ILE A 374 14.77 36.39 1.94
C ILE A 374 16.08 36.58 1.17
N VAL A 375 17.23 36.27 1.80
CA VAL A 375 18.55 36.38 1.16
C VAL A 375 18.62 35.63 -0.16
N ARG A 376 18.06 34.43 -0.22
CA ARG A 376 18.04 33.62 -1.45
C ARG A 376 17.23 34.27 -2.59
N VAL A 377 16.11 34.89 -2.27
CA VAL A 377 15.26 35.57 -3.27
C VAL A 377 15.94 36.86 -3.74
N GLU A 378 16.47 37.62 -2.85
CA GLU A 378 17.18 38.88 -3.17
C GLU A 378 18.42 38.65 -4.02
N ASN A 379 19.24 37.66 -3.70
CA ASN A 379 20.40 37.28 -4.50
C ASN A 379 20.04 36.82 -5.92
N ARG A 380 18.86 36.21 -6.11
CA ARG A 380 18.40 35.76 -7.42
C ARG A 380 17.90 36.90 -8.31
N HIS A 381 17.33 37.96 -7.73
CA HIS A 381 16.67 39.03 -8.44
C HIS A 381 17.40 40.37 -8.41
N GLY A 382 18.67 40.38 -7.91
CA GLY A 382 19.38 41.62 -7.58
C GLY A 382 18.73 42.30 -6.39
N MET A 383 19.46 43.02 -5.56
CA MET A 383 19.05 43.56 -4.24
C MET A 383 17.77 44.43 -4.21
N THR A 384 16.79 44.18 -5.02
CA THR A 384 15.48 44.86 -4.98
C THR A 384 14.51 44.08 -4.14
N SER A 385 14.09 44.63 -3.00
CA SER A 385 12.99 44.14 -2.17
C SER A 385 11.71 44.03 -3.03
N ASN A 386 11.22 42.83 -3.22
CA ASN A 386 9.90 42.62 -3.84
C ASN A 386 8.80 42.43 -2.78
N ASP A 387 7.54 42.41 -3.19
CA ASP A 387 6.40 42.27 -2.29
C ASP A 387 6.49 41.01 -1.40
N TYR A 388 6.98 39.91 -1.96
CA TYR A 388 7.13 38.64 -1.21
C TYR A 388 8.19 38.75 -0.11
N THR A 389 9.36 39.34 -0.35
CA THR A 389 10.41 39.49 0.66
C THR A 389 10.02 40.50 1.72
N ARG A 390 9.27 41.56 1.38
CA ARG A 390 8.72 42.51 2.39
C ARG A 390 7.77 41.79 3.34
N ARG A 391 6.88 40.95 2.83
CA ARG A 391 5.94 40.17 3.65
C ARG A 391 6.66 39.14 4.52
N LEU A 392 7.72 38.51 4.02
CA LEU A 392 8.52 37.62 4.83
C LEU A 392 9.24 38.35 5.98
N ARG A 393 9.71 39.56 5.77
CA ARG A 393 10.29 40.40 6.86
C ARG A 393 9.23 40.75 7.90
N HIS A 394 8.06 41.23 7.45
CA HIS A 394 6.96 41.54 8.34
C HIS A 394 6.54 40.31 9.19
N LEU A 395 6.44 39.15 8.56
CA LEU A 395 6.15 37.91 9.28
C LEU A 395 7.23 37.56 10.29
N ALA A 396 8.51 37.69 9.92
CA ALA A 396 9.63 37.41 10.84
C ALA A 396 9.58 38.33 12.07
N GLU A 397 9.37 39.62 11.87
CA GLU A 397 9.20 40.62 12.96
C GLU A 397 8.01 40.31 13.86
N THR A 398 6.88 39.87 13.26
CA THR A 398 5.68 39.48 13.98
C THR A 398 5.93 38.26 14.86
N LEU A 399 6.63 37.25 14.34
CA LEU A 399 6.94 36.02 15.04
C LEU A 399 7.98 36.27 16.16
N GLU A 400 8.99 37.07 15.90
CA GLU A 400 10.00 37.46 16.93
C GLU A 400 9.37 38.20 18.08
N LYS A 401 8.45 39.15 17.82
CA LYS A 401 7.70 39.84 18.87
C LYS A 401 6.85 38.87 19.70
N ALA A 402 6.38 37.78 19.07
CA ALA A 402 5.66 36.73 19.76
C ALA A 402 6.57 35.66 20.40
N GLY A 403 7.89 35.80 20.35
CA GLY A 403 8.87 34.85 20.90
C GLY A 403 8.89 33.51 20.17
N LYS A 404 8.55 33.48 18.85
CA LYS A 404 8.43 32.27 18.03
C LYS A 404 9.60 32.12 17.06
N GLU A 405 9.87 30.85 16.64
CA GLU A 405 10.80 30.57 15.55
C GLU A 405 10.35 31.19 14.22
N CYS A 406 11.30 31.45 13.34
CA CYS A 406 11.07 32.03 12.02
C CYS A 406 11.37 31.02 10.92
N LEU A 407 10.60 29.90 10.88
CA LEU A 407 10.72 28.88 9.86
C LEU A 407 9.78 29.19 8.65
N ASN A 408 10.27 28.90 7.45
CA ASN A 408 9.49 29.12 6.25
C ASN A 408 8.70 27.86 5.86
N TYR A 409 7.42 27.83 6.20
CA TYR A 409 6.45 26.79 5.77
C TYR A 409 5.81 27.07 4.41
N GLY A 410 6.29 28.08 3.69
CA GLY A 410 5.87 28.38 2.31
C GLY A 410 6.42 27.39 1.28
N VAL A 411 6.60 26.12 1.63
CA VAL A 411 6.92 25.03 0.70
C VAL A 411 5.69 24.63 -0.11
N HIS A 412 5.88 24.34 -1.39
CA HIS A 412 4.80 23.96 -2.29
C HIS A 412 4.46 22.46 -2.13
N LYS A 413 3.89 22.14 -0.96
CA LYS A 413 3.39 20.82 -0.57
C LYS A 413 2.09 20.95 0.21
N PRO A 414 1.23 19.94 0.21
CA PRO A 414 0.06 19.90 1.08
C PRO A 414 0.45 20.07 2.55
N MET A 415 -0.40 20.76 3.31
CA MET A 415 -0.20 21.00 4.74
C MET A 415 -1.47 20.64 5.49
N LEU A 416 -1.34 19.81 6.53
CA LEU A 416 -2.45 19.52 7.44
C LEU A 416 -2.67 20.70 8.36
N ILE A 417 -3.88 21.22 8.40
CA ILE A 417 -4.30 22.41 9.15
C ILE A 417 -5.38 22.00 10.14
N ASN A 418 -5.19 22.29 11.43
CA ASN A 418 -6.28 22.29 12.40
C ASN A 418 -7.07 23.60 12.28
N ARG A 419 -8.35 23.53 11.93
CA ARG A 419 -9.16 24.70 11.61
C ARG A 419 -9.36 25.64 12.79
N LYS A 420 -9.51 25.11 14.04
CA LYS A 420 -9.67 25.94 15.23
C LYS A 420 -8.40 26.72 15.54
N LYS A 421 -7.25 26.05 15.53
CA LYS A 421 -5.93 26.66 15.73
C LYS A 421 -5.60 27.69 14.64
N MET A 422 -5.95 27.40 13.37
CA MET A 422 -5.77 28.33 12.29
C MET A 422 -6.66 29.57 12.47
N ALA A 423 -7.95 29.40 12.77
CA ALA A 423 -8.86 30.51 13.02
C ALA A 423 -8.38 31.41 14.18
N GLU A 424 -7.87 30.80 15.25
CA GLU A 424 -7.33 31.50 16.41
C GLU A 424 -6.14 32.38 16.03
N VAL A 425 -5.10 31.81 15.39
CA VAL A 425 -3.90 32.55 15.03
C VAL A 425 -4.19 33.65 13.98
N LEU A 426 -5.13 33.41 13.08
CA LEU A 426 -5.54 34.45 12.11
C LEU A 426 -6.27 35.63 12.79
N ARG A 427 -7.05 35.40 13.83
CA ARG A 427 -7.71 36.48 14.61
C ARG A 427 -6.70 37.24 15.47
N MET A 428 -5.70 36.56 16.02
CA MET A 428 -4.64 37.20 16.81
C MET A 428 -3.73 38.12 15.97
N PHE A 429 -3.52 37.78 14.70
CA PHE A 429 -2.66 38.51 13.77
C PHE A 429 -3.43 38.94 12.51
N PRO A 430 -4.34 39.90 12.62
CA PRO A 430 -5.27 40.25 11.51
C PRO A 430 -4.56 40.78 10.27
N ASP A 431 -3.42 41.42 10.43
CA ASP A 431 -2.66 42.06 9.34
C ASP A 431 -1.62 41.13 8.69
N GLU A 432 -1.47 39.86 9.17
CA GLU A 432 -0.50 38.94 8.66
C GLU A 432 -1.10 37.94 7.66
N PRO A 433 -0.82 38.11 6.34
CA PRO A 433 -1.44 37.27 5.32
C PRO A 433 -0.68 35.97 5.00
N MET A 434 0.51 35.75 5.58
CA MET A 434 1.35 34.56 5.32
C MET A 434 0.89 33.35 6.14
N ASN A 435 -0.38 32.94 5.97
CA ASN A 435 -1.12 32.02 6.82
C ASN A 435 -0.40 30.73 7.21
N ARG A 436 0.23 30.05 6.24
CA ARG A 436 0.90 28.74 6.48
C ARG A 436 2.11 28.89 7.39
N ALA A 437 2.93 29.89 7.14
CA ALA A 437 4.15 30.12 7.93
C ALA A 437 3.79 30.71 9.31
N LEU A 438 2.80 31.58 9.41
CA LEU A 438 2.28 32.07 10.67
C LEU A 438 1.75 30.90 11.54
N TYR A 439 0.87 30.07 11.01
CA TYR A 439 0.34 28.90 11.70
C TYR A 439 1.44 27.93 12.15
N GLY A 440 2.35 27.58 11.25
CA GLY A 440 3.42 26.62 11.54
C GLY A 440 4.35 27.03 12.66
N ASN A 441 4.75 28.30 12.68
CA ASN A 441 5.63 28.83 13.71
C ASN A 441 4.89 29.11 15.03
N TYR A 442 3.70 29.69 14.98
CA TYR A 442 2.96 30.03 16.19
C TYR A 442 2.62 28.78 17.02
N TRP A 443 2.18 27.71 16.37
CA TRP A 443 1.83 26.44 17.01
C TRP A 443 3.00 25.44 17.08
N GLU A 444 4.21 25.85 16.66
CA GLU A 444 5.44 25.04 16.77
C GLU A 444 5.24 23.62 16.22
N ILE A 445 4.60 23.52 15.03
CA ILE A 445 4.26 22.21 14.44
C ILE A 445 5.48 21.38 14.05
N GLY A 446 6.68 21.95 14.11
CA GLY A 446 7.93 21.29 13.77
C GLY A 446 8.03 20.88 12.30
N GLY A 447 8.65 19.75 12.08
CA GLY A 447 8.74 19.14 10.75
C GLY A 447 10.15 19.02 10.20
N ALA A 448 10.26 18.34 9.06
CA ALA A 448 11.54 18.11 8.41
C ALA A 448 11.89 19.23 7.43
N ARG A 449 13.18 19.62 7.42
CA ARG A 449 13.68 20.56 6.42
C ARG A 449 13.73 19.87 5.06
N ARG A 450 12.99 20.42 4.08
CA ARG A 450 12.94 19.91 2.70
C ARG A 450 13.11 21.04 1.69
N ARG A 451 13.63 20.69 0.51
CA ARG A 451 13.69 21.62 -0.62
C ARG A 451 12.28 21.95 -1.10
N ASP A 452 12.08 23.18 -1.55
CA ASP A 452 10.85 23.57 -2.26
C ASP A 452 10.70 22.76 -3.56
N MET A 453 9.51 22.23 -3.79
CA MET A 453 9.19 21.32 -4.89
C MET A 453 8.59 22.03 -6.10
N LYS A 454 8.60 23.38 -6.12
CA LYS A 454 8.07 24.15 -7.24
C LYS A 454 9.06 24.22 -8.41
N ILE A 455 8.63 23.72 -9.57
CA ILE A 455 9.34 23.83 -10.85
C ILE A 455 8.85 25.09 -11.56
N ARG A 456 9.80 26.02 -11.84
CA ARG A 456 9.52 27.33 -12.47
C ARG A 456 10.12 27.48 -13.86
N ILE A 457 10.82 26.46 -14.34
CA ILE A 457 11.53 26.45 -15.62
C ILE A 457 10.85 25.49 -16.60
N SER A 458 10.89 25.83 -17.87
CA SER A 458 10.25 25.05 -18.93
C SER A 458 10.96 23.73 -19.23
N SER A 459 12.29 23.68 -19.06
CA SER A 459 13.07 22.44 -19.26
C SER A 459 13.55 21.87 -17.92
N TYR A 460 13.17 20.64 -17.61
CA TYR A 460 13.52 19.95 -16.37
C TYR A 460 13.65 18.43 -16.57
N ASP A 461 14.67 17.81 -15.95
CA ASP A 461 14.86 16.36 -15.99
C ASP A 461 13.82 15.63 -15.11
N MET A 462 12.73 15.21 -15.73
CA MET A 462 11.62 14.54 -15.05
C MET A 462 11.99 13.14 -14.52
N SER A 463 13.07 12.52 -14.99
CA SER A 463 13.50 11.21 -14.51
C SER A 463 13.92 11.22 -13.04
N LYS A 464 14.41 12.35 -12.55
CA LYS A 464 14.74 12.56 -11.13
C LYS A 464 13.48 12.80 -10.30
N VAL A 465 12.52 13.56 -10.84
CA VAL A 465 11.26 13.86 -10.15
C VAL A 465 10.49 12.57 -9.88
N ASP A 466 10.35 11.71 -10.87
CA ASP A 466 9.56 10.49 -10.75
C ASP A 466 10.16 9.47 -9.75
N ARG A 467 11.48 9.43 -9.64
CA ARG A 467 12.16 8.53 -8.69
C ARG A 467 12.13 9.01 -7.24
N GLU A 468 12.33 10.32 -7.01
CA GLU A 468 12.65 10.85 -5.68
C GLU A 468 11.49 11.62 -5.02
N TRP A 469 10.53 12.13 -5.80
CA TRP A 469 9.53 13.08 -5.32
C TRP A 469 8.13 12.45 -5.16
N GLU A 470 7.50 12.74 -4.03
CA GLU A 470 6.10 12.41 -3.76
C GLU A 470 5.15 13.47 -4.29
N PHE A 471 5.62 14.72 -4.32
CA PHE A 471 4.85 15.89 -4.74
C PHE A 471 5.65 16.74 -5.72
N VAL A 472 4.94 17.46 -6.56
CA VAL A 472 5.49 18.54 -7.38
C VAL A 472 4.49 19.69 -7.43
N SER A 473 5.00 20.91 -7.56
CA SER A 473 4.22 22.11 -7.86
C SER A 473 4.79 22.77 -9.12
N THR A 474 3.95 23.42 -9.89
CA THR A 474 4.30 24.06 -11.14
C THR A 474 4.13 25.58 -11.08
N ALA A 475 4.73 26.30 -12.00
CA ALA A 475 4.33 27.63 -12.37
C ALA A 475 3.59 27.54 -13.71
N ASP A 476 2.71 28.49 -13.98
CA ASP A 476 1.83 28.49 -15.17
C ASP A 476 2.60 28.15 -16.47
N GLU A 477 3.71 28.83 -16.74
CA GLU A 477 4.54 28.58 -17.92
C GLU A 477 5.13 27.16 -17.92
N SER A 478 5.59 26.66 -16.78
CA SER A 478 6.17 25.31 -16.67
C SER A 478 5.13 24.20 -16.80
N PHE A 479 3.87 24.47 -16.46
CA PHE A 479 2.75 23.55 -16.66
C PHE A 479 2.20 23.60 -18.10
N GLU A 480 2.02 24.78 -18.66
CA GLU A 480 1.40 24.95 -19.99
C GLU A 480 2.29 24.37 -21.09
N SER A 481 3.56 24.75 -21.13
CA SER A 481 4.52 24.46 -22.21
C SER A 481 5.75 23.66 -21.80
N GLY A 482 6.03 23.53 -20.50
CA GLY A 482 7.25 22.90 -19.98
C GLY A 482 7.21 21.37 -19.93
N ASP A 483 8.38 20.77 -19.65
CA ASP A 483 8.54 19.31 -19.52
C ASP A 483 7.68 18.73 -18.41
N VAL A 484 7.56 19.43 -17.29
CA VAL A 484 6.75 18.99 -16.16
C VAL A 484 5.27 18.92 -16.52
N GLY A 485 4.75 19.91 -17.23
CA GLY A 485 3.35 19.89 -17.68
C GLY A 485 3.07 18.78 -18.67
N ARG A 486 3.97 18.54 -19.64
CA ARG A 486 3.86 17.41 -20.57
C ARG A 486 3.89 16.05 -19.83
N TYR A 487 4.75 15.93 -18.82
CA TYR A 487 4.84 14.75 -17.99
C TYR A 487 3.55 14.51 -17.19
N LEU A 488 3.04 15.53 -16.48
CA LEU A 488 1.82 15.44 -15.68
C LEU A 488 0.59 15.09 -16.52
N LYS A 489 0.45 15.72 -17.70
CA LYS A 489 -0.65 15.46 -18.64
C LYS A 489 -0.63 14.01 -19.18
N ARG A 490 0.55 13.44 -19.40
CA ARG A 490 0.69 12.01 -19.78
C ARG A 490 0.43 11.07 -18.61
N LYS A 491 0.98 11.39 -17.42
CA LYS A 491 0.86 10.53 -16.21
C LYS A 491 -0.58 10.46 -15.75
N PHE A 492 -1.28 11.58 -15.69
CA PHE A 492 -2.65 11.69 -15.21
C PHE A 492 -3.65 11.89 -16.38
N ASN A 493 -3.63 10.98 -17.34
CA ASN A 493 -4.43 11.09 -18.55
C ASN A 493 -5.90 10.63 -18.38
N LYS A 494 -6.24 9.96 -17.29
CA LYS A 494 -7.60 9.53 -16.97
C LYS A 494 -8.37 10.66 -16.30
N ARG A 495 -9.63 10.86 -16.72
CA ARG A 495 -10.54 11.83 -16.07
C ARG A 495 -10.77 11.45 -14.62
N SER A 496 -10.83 12.46 -13.76
CA SER A 496 -11.26 12.31 -12.37
C SER A 496 -12.78 12.36 -12.25
N ARG A 497 -13.32 11.89 -11.12
CA ARG A 497 -14.75 12.03 -10.80
C ARG A 497 -15.21 13.49 -10.64
N PHE A 498 -14.28 14.41 -10.54
CA PHE A 498 -14.54 15.84 -10.41
C PHE A 498 -14.72 16.55 -11.76
N GLU A 499 -14.57 15.88 -12.88
CA GLU A 499 -14.71 16.45 -14.23
C GLU A 499 -16.12 16.17 -14.78
N LEU A 500 -16.81 17.25 -15.23
CA LEU A 500 -18.14 17.19 -15.85
C LEU A 500 -18.12 16.63 -17.26
#